data_5f55bea3a6062bb89656c891db467944
#
_entry.id   5f55bea3a6062bb89656c891db467944
#
_cell.length_a   1.000
_cell.length_b   1.000
_cell.length_c   1.000
_cell.angle_alpha   90.00
_cell.angle_beta   90.00
_cell.angle_gamma   90.00
#
_symmetry.space_group_name_H-M   'P 1'
#
loop_
_entity.id
_entity.type
_entity.pdbx_description
1 polymer ?
#
loop_
_entity_poly.entity_id
_entity_poly.type
_entity_poly.pdbx_seq_one_letter_code
_entity_poly.pdbx_strand_id
1 'polypeptide(L)'
;LQFQNNYPEAKLFKLEQNYRSTENIVKAANSLINKNRQRIPKTLFSDNGSGHLIKVYNPSTEMEEAETVVRQINRISRDENVSFKDFAVLYRTNSQSRIIEDKLRKARIPYVIYGSLSFYQRKSVKDMLAYLRLVVNPKDDESYLRAIKTPSKGIGDTTLERLHNIALDRGVSLLEATDDLGGTEIKAAAGKRLIAFTSGIRQLRVDMEKLPLEELTKKILEFSGLIPYYSADTQEDEDAKENIAELINN
;
A
#
# COMPACT_ATOMS: atom_id res chain seq x y z
N LEU A 1 0.66 18.84 -28.83
CA LEU A 1 0.02 19.98 -29.50
C LEU A 1 0.99 20.80 -30.36
N GLN A 2 2.32 20.69 -30.15
CA GLN A 2 3.32 21.37 -30.97
C GLN A 2 3.70 20.60 -32.26
N PHE A 3 3.30 19.35 -32.41
CA PHE A 3 3.71 18.49 -33.53
C PHE A 3 3.34 19.08 -34.89
N GLN A 4 2.12 19.61 -35.07
CA GLN A 4 1.70 20.23 -36.31
C GLN A 4 2.44 21.54 -36.62
N ASN A 5 2.89 22.28 -35.61
CA ASN A 5 3.69 23.48 -35.79
C ASN A 5 5.10 23.14 -36.31
N ASN A 6 5.65 22.02 -35.88
CA ASN A 6 6.97 21.53 -36.32
C ASN A 6 6.91 20.77 -37.67
N TYR A 7 5.73 20.23 -38.01
CA TYR A 7 5.50 19.48 -39.26
C TYR A 7 4.22 19.99 -39.97
N PRO A 8 4.26 21.07 -40.71
CA PRO A 8 3.08 21.71 -41.32
C PRO A 8 2.33 20.82 -42.31
N GLU A 9 3.03 19.83 -42.90
CA GLU A 9 2.45 18.86 -43.85
C GLU A 9 1.71 17.69 -43.19
N ALA A 10 1.79 17.58 -41.84
CA ALA A 10 1.17 16.47 -41.12
C ALA A 10 -0.37 16.54 -41.23
N LYS A 11 -0.98 15.44 -41.66
CA LYS A 11 -2.42 15.29 -41.71
C LYS A 11 -2.95 14.79 -40.38
N LEU A 12 -3.96 15.47 -39.84
CA LEU A 12 -4.63 15.10 -38.60
C LEU A 12 -5.86 14.23 -38.90
N PHE A 13 -5.85 13.00 -38.43
CA PHE A 13 -7.00 12.12 -38.43
C PHE A 13 -7.54 11.96 -37.00
N LYS A 14 -8.86 12.15 -36.83
CA LYS A 14 -9.51 12.04 -35.54
C LYS A 14 -10.26 10.70 -35.47
N LEU A 15 -9.95 9.89 -34.45
CA LEU A 15 -10.74 8.69 -34.15
C LEU A 15 -11.86 9.11 -33.19
N GLU A 16 -13.09 9.16 -33.69
CA GLU A 16 -14.24 9.70 -32.96
C GLU A 16 -15.23 8.62 -32.55
N GLN A 17 -15.24 7.47 -33.20
CA GLN A 17 -16.11 6.36 -32.82
C GLN A 17 -15.56 5.60 -31.61
N ASN A 18 -16.39 5.46 -30.59
CA ASN A 18 -16.10 4.67 -29.40
C ASN A 18 -16.88 3.35 -29.46
N TYR A 19 -16.14 2.23 -29.45
CA TYR A 19 -16.68 0.89 -29.56
C TYR A 19 -16.87 0.20 -28.21
N ARG A 20 -16.43 0.81 -27.10
CA ARG A 20 -16.44 0.21 -25.76
C ARG A 20 -17.70 0.57 -24.98
N SER A 21 -18.02 1.84 -24.93
CA SER A 21 -19.02 2.40 -24.01
C SER A 21 -20.33 2.71 -24.71
N THR A 22 -21.43 2.74 -23.94
CA THR A 22 -22.73 3.20 -24.39
C THR A 22 -22.78 4.71 -24.51
N GLU A 23 -23.79 5.25 -25.21
CA GLU A 23 -23.94 6.69 -25.49
C GLU A 23 -23.95 7.56 -24.21
N ASN A 24 -24.64 7.13 -23.14
CA ASN A 24 -24.69 7.92 -21.89
C ASN A 24 -23.32 8.16 -21.28
N ILE A 25 -22.45 7.15 -21.32
CA ILE A 25 -21.08 7.26 -20.83
C ILE A 25 -20.27 8.19 -21.74
N VAL A 26 -20.40 8.03 -23.06
CA VAL A 26 -19.67 8.84 -24.05
C VAL A 26 -20.10 10.30 -23.98
N LYS A 27 -21.42 10.58 -23.86
CA LYS A 27 -21.95 11.94 -23.67
C LYS A 27 -21.42 12.61 -22.42
N ALA A 28 -21.37 11.89 -21.29
CA ALA A 28 -20.80 12.42 -20.05
C ALA A 28 -19.31 12.71 -20.17
N ALA A 29 -18.54 11.80 -20.80
CA ALA A 29 -17.11 11.99 -21.05
C ALA A 29 -16.84 13.21 -21.95
N ASN A 30 -17.63 13.38 -23.04
CA ASN A 30 -17.54 14.57 -23.90
C ASN A 30 -17.85 15.87 -23.12
N SER A 31 -18.89 15.87 -22.27
CA SER A 31 -19.24 17.02 -21.44
C SER A 31 -18.11 17.40 -20.48
N LEU A 32 -17.45 16.41 -19.87
CA LEU A 32 -16.33 16.65 -18.96
C LEU A 32 -15.10 17.19 -19.70
N ILE A 33 -14.68 16.53 -20.79
CA ILE A 33 -13.47 16.90 -21.52
C ILE A 33 -13.62 18.24 -22.25
N ASN A 34 -14.85 18.67 -22.59
CA ASN A 34 -15.12 19.96 -23.20
C ASN A 34 -14.73 21.14 -22.31
N LYS A 35 -14.63 20.95 -20.99
CA LYS A 35 -14.14 21.97 -20.06
C LYS A 35 -12.63 22.17 -20.14
N ASN A 36 -11.90 21.28 -20.78
CA ASN A 36 -10.45 21.33 -20.93
C ASN A 36 -10.07 22.23 -22.13
N ARG A 37 -9.38 23.33 -21.89
CA ARG A 37 -9.01 24.31 -22.93
C ARG A 37 -7.84 23.85 -23.81
N GLN A 38 -6.94 23.05 -23.28
CA GLN A 38 -5.74 22.56 -23.98
C GLN A 38 -5.97 21.17 -24.55
N ARG A 39 -6.76 21.03 -25.60
CA ARG A 39 -7.04 19.75 -26.27
C ARG A 39 -7.19 19.90 -27.77
N ILE A 40 -7.04 18.80 -28.50
CA ILE A 40 -7.46 18.69 -29.88
C ILE A 40 -8.98 18.49 -29.86
N PRO A 41 -9.79 19.40 -30.44
CA PRO A 41 -11.23 19.26 -30.44
C PRO A 41 -11.65 18.01 -31.19
N LYS A 42 -12.37 17.11 -30.52
CA LYS A 42 -13.06 15.97 -31.12
C LYS A 42 -14.32 15.67 -30.30
N THR A 43 -15.30 15.04 -30.92
CA THR A 43 -16.54 14.62 -30.27
C THR A 43 -16.68 13.12 -30.48
N LEU A 44 -16.61 12.37 -29.38
CA LEU A 44 -16.80 10.92 -29.43
C LEU A 44 -18.28 10.59 -29.59
N PHE A 45 -18.58 9.55 -30.36
CA PHE A 45 -19.90 8.95 -30.47
C PHE A 45 -19.84 7.43 -30.33
N SER A 46 -20.96 6.80 -30.04
CA SER A 46 -21.06 5.35 -29.89
C SER A 46 -22.37 4.84 -30.50
N ASP A 47 -22.27 3.68 -31.12
CA ASP A 47 -23.44 2.96 -31.69
C ASP A 47 -23.92 1.82 -30.75
N ASN A 48 -23.39 1.75 -29.53
CA ASN A 48 -23.74 0.71 -28.56
C ASN A 48 -25.04 0.97 -27.78
N GLY A 49 -25.93 1.82 -28.33
CA GLY A 49 -27.20 2.22 -27.71
C GLY A 49 -27.03 3.13 -26.49
N SER A 50 -28.13 3.54 -25.89
CA SER A 50 -28.10 4.55 -24.80
C SER A 50 -27.50 4.05 -23.54
N GLY A 51 -27.69 2.76 -23.17
CA GLY A 51 -27.22 2.16 -21.93
C GLY A 51 -27.87 2.72 -20.67
N HIS A 52 -27.37 2.31 -19.51
CA HIS A 52 -27.86 2.78 -18.22
C HIS A 52 -27.46 4.24 -17.95
N LEU A 53 -28.26 4.94 -17.15
CA LEU A 53 -27.94 6.27 -16.67
C LEU A 53 -26.78 6.18 -15.63
N ILE A 54 -25.92 7.18 -15.64
CA ILE A 54 -24.86 7.33 -14.62
C ILE A 54 -25.52 7.68 -13.30
N LYS A 55 -25.20 6.92 -12.26
CA LYS A 55 -25.65 7.18 -10.89
C LYS A 55 -24.54 7.88 -10.13
N VAL A 56 -24.90 8.95 -9.42
CA VAL A 56 -23.98 9.69 -8.54
C VAL A 56 -24.41 9.45 -7.09
N TYR A 57 -23.45 9.06 -6.26
CA TYR A 57 -23.62 8.91 -4.83
C TYR A 57 -22.77 9.97 -4.14
N ASN A 58 -23.25 10.51 -3.02
CA ASN A 58 -22.54 11.51 -2.26
C ASN A 58 -22.46 11.07 -0.77
N PRO A 59 -21.61 10.08 -0.45
CA PRO A 59 -21.43 9.61 0.89
C PRO A 59 -20.76 10.69 1.76
N SER A 60 -21.04 10.66 3.08
CA SER A 60 -20.52 11.66 4.02
C SER A 60 -19.12 11.32 4.53
N THR A 61 -18.71 10.07 4.44
CA THR A 61 -17.40 9.57 4.89
C THR A 61 -16.81 8.57 3.90
N GLU A 62 -15.49 8.41 3.94
CA GLU A 62 -14.76 7.40 3.13
C GLU A 62 -15.26 5.97 3.45
N MET A 63 -15.62 5.72 4.70
CA MET A 63 -16.18 4.44 5.13
C MET A 63 -17.53 4.16 4.45
N GLU A 64 -18.41 5.14 4.42
CA GLU A 64 -19.72 5.06 3.76
C GLU A 64 -19.57 4.94 2.23
N GLU A 65 -18.56 5.60 1.65
CA GLU A 65 -18.20 5.46 0.24
C GLU A 65 -17.87 4.01 -0.11
N ALA A 66 -16.92 3.43 0.62
CA ALA A 66 -16.50 2.05 0.41
C ALA A 66 -17.65 1.03 0.64
N GLU A 67 -18.49 1.25 1.65
CA GLU A 67 -19.69 0.44 1.88
C GLU A 67 -20.69 0.56 0.73
N THR A 68 -20.86 1.76 0.19
CA THR A 68 -21.74 2.00 -0.95
C THR A 68 -21.25 1.28 -2.18
N VAL A 69 -19.94 1.33 -2.47
CA VAL A 69 -19.31 0.59 -3.57
C VAL A 69 -19.58 -0.91 -3.42
N VAL A 70 -19.27 -1.51 -2.28
CA VAL A 70 -19.47 -2.95 -2.04
C VAL A 70 -20.94 -3.34 -2.13
N ARG A 71 -21.84 -2.53 -1.59
CA ARG A 71 -23.28 -2.75 -1.68
C ARG A 71 -23.78 -2.74 -3.12
N GLN A 72 -23.29 -1.80 -3.95
CA GLN A 72 -23.66 -1.73 -5.36
C GLN A 72 -23.12 -2.93 -6.16
N ILE A 73 -21.87 -3.34 -5.94
CA ILE A 73 -21.27 -4.52 -6.56
C ILE A 73 -22.13 -5.76 -6.25
N ASN A 74 -22.44 -6.01 -4.97
CA ASN A 74 -23.24 -7.15 -4.57
C ASN A 74 -24.66 -7.10 -5.15
N ARG A 75 -25.28 -5.93 -5.18
CA ARG A 75 -26.61 -5.74 -5.73
C ARG A 75 -26.64 -6.06 -7.23
N ILE A 76 -25.76 -5.43 -8.01
CA ILE A 76 -25.71 -5.60 -9.47
C ILE A 76 -25.33 -7.05 -9.82
N SER A 77 -24.33 -7.62 -9.12
CA SER A 77 -23.93 -9.01 -9.35
C SER A 77 -25.09 -9.98 -9.18
N ARG A 78 -25.93 -9.78 -8.14
CA ARG A 78 -27.06 -10.63 -7.85
C ARG A 78 -28.26 -10.36 -8.79
N ASP A 79 -28.62 -9.08 -8.94
CA ASP A 79 -29.87 -8.69 -9.64
C ASP A 79 -29.72 -8.84 -11.17
N GLU A 80 -28.52 -8.65 -11.71
CA GLU A 80 -28.23 -8.68 -13.14
C GLU A 80 -27.37 -9.91 -13.53
N ASN A 81 -27.06 -10.80 -12.59
CA ASN A 81 -26.21 -11.99 -12.78
C ASN A 81 -24.84 -11.68 -13.39
N VAL A 82 -24.22 -10.54 -12.97
CA VAL A 82 -22.92 -10.08 -13.44
C VAL A 82 -21.80 -10.69 -12.59
N SER A 83 -20.77 -11.22 -13.21
CA SER A 83 -19.63 -11.81 -12.51
C SER A 83 -18.77 -10.72 -11.85
N PHE A 84 -18.17 -11.01 -10.70
CA PHE A 84 -17.27 -10.05 -10.03
C PHE A 84 -16.10 -9.59 -10.89
N LYS A 85 -15.62 -10.40 -11.85
CA LYS A 85 -14.58 -10.03 -12.82
C LYS A 85 -14.96 -8.90 -13.78
N ASP A 86 -16.26 -8.60 -13.91
CA ASP A 86 -16.79 -7.60 -14.83
C ASP A 86 -16.96 -6.22 -14.16
N PHE A 87 -16.60 -6.11 -12.86
CA PHE A 87 -16.57 -4.85 -12.14
C PHE A 87 -15.17 -4.25 -12.11
N ALA A 88 -15.10 -2.92 -12.16
CA ALA A 88 -13.88 -2.17 -11.90
C ALA A 88 -14.18 -1.00 -10.97
N VAL A 89 -13.32 -0.79 -9.98
CA VAL A 89 -13.35 0.37 -9.08
C VAL A 89 -12.13 1.22 -9.39
N LEU A 90 -12.35 2.48 -9.73
CA LEU A 90 -11.30 3.44 -10.07
C LEU A 90 -11.23 4.51 -8.97
N TYR A 91 -10.03 4.83 -8.53
CA TYR A 91 -9.78 5.85 -7.51
C TYR A 91 -8.65 6.78 -7.94
N ARG A 92 -8.58 7.96 -7.34
CA ARG A 92 -7.61 9.00 -7.73
C ARG A 92 -6.25 8.79 -7.09
N THR A 93 -6.20 8.40 -5.81
CA THR A 93 -4.97 8.22 -5.03
C THR A 93 -4.89 6.83 -4.45
N ASN A 94 -3.66 6.35 -4.26
CA ASN A 94 -3.41 5.01 -3.72
C ASN A 94 -3.91 4.83 -2.28
N SER A 95 -4.00 5.90 -1.48
CA SER A 95 -4.53 5.85 -0.12
C SER A 95 -6.00 5.40 -0.06
N GLN A 96 -6.81 5.79 -1.04
CA GLN A 96 -8.23 5.40 -1.13
C GLN A 96 -8.44 3.89 -1.29
N SER A 97 -7.45 3.15 -1.82
CA SER A 97 -7.61 1.70 -2.07
C SER A 97 -7.82 0.89 -0.81
N ARG A 98 -7.22 1.27 0.31
CA ARG A 98 -7.22 0.48 1.54
C ARG A 98 -8.61 0.24 2.11
N ILE A 99 -9.41 1.30 2.27
CA ILE A 99 -10.76 1.21 2.84
C ILE A 99 -11.64 0.35 1.93
N ILE A 100 -11.48 0.50 0.61
CA ILE A 100 -12.19 -0.31 -0.38
C ILE A 100 -11.76 -1.78 -0.29
N GLU A 101 -10.46 -2.05 -0.21
CA GLU A 101 -9.90 -3.40 -0.03
C GLU A 101 -10.42 -4.08 1.22
N ASP A 102 -10.44 -3.37 2.35
CA ASP A 102 -10.93 -3.89 3.62
C ASP A 102 -12.42 -4.25 3.57
N LYS A 103 -13.23 -3.43 2.90
CA LYS A 103 -14.67 -3.69 2.73
C LYS A 103 -14.93 -4.83 1.76
N LEU A 104 -14.19 -4.92 0.65
CA LEU A 104 -14.26 -6.05 -0.29
C LEU A 104 -13.89 -7.37 0.40
N ARG A 105 -12.82 -7.37 1.22
CA ARG A 105 -12.37 -8.54 1.98
C ARG A 105 -13.40 -8.97 3.02
N LYS A 106 -13.97 -8.03 3.79
CA LYS A 106 -15.05 -8.31 4.76
C LYS A 106 -16.28 -8.89 4.07
N ALA A 107 -16.59 -8.41 2.88
CA ALA A 107 -17.70 -8.91 2.05
C ALA A 107 -17.37 -10.20 1.29
N ARG A 108 -16.12 -10.74 1.40
CA ARG A 108 -15.62 -11.91 0.68
C ARG A 108 -15.73 -11.78 -0.84
N ILE A 109 -15.59 -10.57 -1.37
CA ILE A 109 -15.55 -10.30 -2.81
C ILE A 109 -14.09 -10.42 -3.26
N PRO A 110 -13.78 -11.32 -4.21
CA PRO A 110 -12.43 -11.43 -4.76
C PRO A 110 -12.08 -10.18 -5.57
N TYR A 111 -10.86 -9.67 -5.43
CA TYR A 111 -10.39 -8.49 -6.15
C TYR A 111 -8.92 -8.61 -6.54
N VAL A 112 -8.52 -7.85 -7.56
CA VAL A 112 -7.14 -7.67 -7.99
C VAL A 112 -6.87 -6.17 -8.15
N ILE A 113 -5.71 -5.71 -7.71
CA ILE A 113 -5.28 -4.32 -7.87
C ILE A 113 -4.36 -4.23 -9.07
N TYR A 114 -4.69 -3.32 -10.00
CA TYR A 114 -3.87 -3.02 -11.17
C TYR A 114 -3.16 -1.68 -10.99
N GLY A 115 -1.89 -1.64 -11.34
CA GLY A 115 -1.09 -0.40 -11.36
C GLY A 115 -0.50 0.01 -10.02
N SER A 116 -0.83 -0.66 -8.91
CA SER A 116 -0.18 -0.50 -7.62
C SER A 116 -0.17 -1.83 -6.85
N LEU A 117 0.74 -1.92 -5.89
CA LEU A 117 0.69 -3.01 -4.91
C LEU A 117 -0.51 -2.80 -3.96
N SER A 118 -1.17 -3.89 -3.55
CA SER A 118 -2.13 -3.85 -2.45
C SER A 118 -1.54 -3.09 -1.26
N PHE A 119 -2.35 -2.36 -0.51
CA PHE A 119 -1.90 -1.59 0.66
C PHE A 119 -0.94 -2.38 1.54
N TYR A 120 -1.31 -3.61 1.90
CA TYR A 120 -0.48 -4.50 2.72
C TYR A 120 0.74 -5.08 2.01
N GLN A 121 0.84 -4.91 0.68
CA GLN A 121 2.00 -5.31 -0.11
C GLN A 121 3.01 -4.18 -0.30
N ARG A 122 2.65 -2.94 0.01
CA ARG A 122 3.54 -1.77 -0.08
C ARG A 122 4.73 -1.95 0.85
N LYS A 123 5.92 -1.54 0.39
CA LYS A 123 7.18 -1.72 1.13
C LYS A 123 7.11 -1.08 2.52
N SER A 124 6.70 0.19 2.61
CA SER A 124 6.61 0.94 3.86
C SER A 124 5.65 0.32 4.87
N VAL A 125 4.51 -0.20 4.39
CA VAL A 125 3.54 -0.92 5.24
C VAL A 125 4.15 -2.22 5.76
N LYS A 126 4.80 -3.02 4.90
CA LYS A 126 5.50 -4.24 5.33
C LYS A 126 6.61 -3.96 6.32
N ASP A 127 7.34 -2.86 6.12
CA ASP A 127 8.43 -2.47 7.02
C ASP A 127 7.89 -2.14 8.41
N MET A 128 6.81 -1.35 8.52
CA MET A 128 6.17 -1.04 9.81
C MET A 128 5.54 -2.29 10.46
N LEU A 129 4.86 -3.12 9.66
CA LEU A 129 4.27 -4.38 10.13
C LEU A 129 5.33 -5.33 10.70
N ALA A 130 6.55 -5.34 10.18
CA ALA A 130 7.63 -6.18 10.70
C ALA A 130 7.97 -5.78 12.14
N TYR A 131 8.06 -4.50 12.47
CA TYR A 131 8.26 -4.05 13.85
C TYR A 131 7.08 -4.43 14.76
N LEU A 132 5.84 -4.18 14.31
CA LEU A 132 4.64 -4.52 15.08
C LEU A 132 4.56 -6.02 15.36
N ARG A 133 4.79 -6.86 14.35
CA ARG A 133 4.77 -8.33 14.48
C ARG A 133 5.87 -8.82 15.43
N LEU A 134 7.07 -8.27 15.33
CA LEU A 134 8.20 -8.67 16.17
C LEU A 134 7.96 -8.33 17.64
N VAL A 135 7.30 -7.19 17.93
CA VAL A 135 6.91 -6.84 19.30
C VAL A 135 5.88 -7.82 19.84
N VAL A 136 4.92 -8.26 19.03
CA VAL A 136 3.90 -9.24 19.44
C VAL A 136 4.48 -10.65 19.51
N ASN A 137 5.24 -11.07 18.50
CA ASN A 137 5.85 -12.39 18.42
C ASN A 137 7.37 -12.31 18.26
N PRO A 138 8.17 -12.49 19.32
CA PRO A 138 9.64 -12.42 19.28
C PRO A 138 10.29 -13.57 18.52
N LYS A 139 9.52 -14.61 18.13
CA LYS A 139 10.00 -15.75 17.36
C LYS A 139 9.77 -15.61 15.86
N ASP A 140 9.28 -14.45 15.42
CA ASP A 140 9.10 -14.13 14.00
C ASP A 140 10.42 -13.66 13.39
N ASP A 141 11.24 -14.63 12.96
CA ASP A 141 12.56 -14.37 12.38
C ASP A 141 12.51 -13.62 11.06
N GLU A 142 11.44 -13.78 10.25
CA GLU A 142 11.24 -13.00 9.03
C GLU A 142 11.05 -11.52 9.36
N SER A 143 10.21 -11.22 10.34
CA SER A 143 10.00 -9.85 10.83
C SER A 143 11.26 -9.29 11.48
N TYR A 144 12.03 -10.11 12.21
CA TYR A 144 13.33 -9.69 12.78
C TYR A 144 14.28 -9.25 11.68
N LEU A 145 14.50 -10.09 10.65
CA LEU A 145 15.41 -9.78 9.54
C LEU A 145 14.97 -8.54 8.76
N ARG A 146 13.68 -8.34 8.60
CA ARG A 146 13.16 -7.17 7.90
C ARG A 146 13.34 -5.90 8.72
N ALA A 147 12.97 -5.92 9.98
CA ALA A 147 13.06 -4.77 10.88
C ALA A 147 14.50 -4.30 11.12
N ILE A 148 15.45 -5.23 11.25
CA ILE A 148 16.85 -4.90 11.47
C ILE A 148 17.55 -4.33 10.23
N LYS A 149 17.06 -4.70 9.02
CA LYS A 149 17.59 -4.21 7.75
C LYS A 149 16.99 -2.86 7.33
N THR A 150 15.77 -2.53 7.78
CA THR A 150 15.05 -1.32 7.34
C THR A 150 14.50 -0.51 8.51
N PRO A 151 15.02 0.69 8.77
CA PRO A 151 16.26 1.29 8.25
C PRO A 151 17.50 0.50 8.65
N SER A 152 18.56 0.61 7.85
CA SER A 152 19.81 -0.09 8.15
C SER A 152 20.34 0.27 9.54
N LYS A 153 20.55 -0.74 10.38
CA LYS A 153 21.17 -0.59 11.72
C LYS A 153 22.69 -0.76 11.67
N GLY A 154 23.29 -0.74 10.46
CA GLY A 154 24.71 -0.92 10.27
C GLY A 154 25.18 -2.36 10.52
N ILE A 155 24.31 -3.34 10.34
CA ILE A 155 24.57 -4.78 10.48
C ILE A 155 24.55 -5.38 9.07
N GLY A 156 25.68 -5.91 8.64
CA GLY A 156 25.83 -6.51 7.31
C GLY A 156 25.26 -7.93 7.22
N ASP A 157 24.99 -8.37 5.99
CA ASP A 157 24.40 -9.71 5.72
C ASP A 157 25.24 -10.84 6.30
N THR A 158 26.57 -10.79 6.22
CA THR A 158 27.47 -11.80 6.83
C THR A 158 27.25 -11.93 8.34
N THR A 159 26.94 -10.83 9.05
CA THR A 159 26.66 -10.88 10.49
C THR A 159 25.31 -11.53 10.74
N LEU A 160 24.31 -11.24 9.91
CA LEU A 160 22.98 -11.84 10.01
C LEU A 160 23.00 -13.33 9.67
N GLU A 161 23.81 -13.76 8.69
CA GLU A 161 24.04 -15.18 8.39
C GLU A 161 24.67 -15.92 9.57
N ARG A 162 25.69 -15.33 10.21
CA ARG A 162 26.28 -15.89 11.43
C ARG A 162 25.28 -16.00 12.56
N LEU A 163 24.47 -14.96 12.78
CA LEU A 163 23.41 -14.99 13.80
C LEU A 163 22.38 -16.09 13.48
N HIS A 164 22.04 -16.25 12.22
CA HIS A 164 21.10 -17.30 11.78
C HIS A 164 21.67 -18.71 12.06
N ASN A 165 22.94 -18.96 11.76
CA ASN A 165 23.59 -20.24 12.07
C ASN A 165 23.60 -20.50 13.58
N ILE A 166 23.92 -19.50 14.39
CA ILE A 166 23.88 -19.60 15.85
C ILE A 166 22.47 -19.97 16.35
N ALA A 167 21.45 -19.31 15.79
CA ALA A 167 20.05 -19.58 16.13
C ALA A 167 19.65 -21.01 15.76
N LEU A 168 20.03 -21.50 14.59
CA LEU A 168 19.80 -22.87 14.13
C LEU A 168 20.49 -23.88 15.04
N ASP A 169 21.78 -23.70 15.34
CA ASP A 169 22.56 -24.61 16.17
C ASP A 169 22.00 -24.73 17.58
N ARG A 170 21.42 -23.64 18.10
CA ARG A 170 20.81 -23.59 19.45
C ARG A 170 19.32 -23.93 19.47
N GLY A 171 18.66 -24.04 18.33
CA GLY A 171 17.22 -24.26 18.24
C GLY A 171 16.38 -23.11 18.82
N VAL A 172 16.84 -21.86 18.68
CA VAL A 172 16.18 -20.64 19.21
C VAL A 172 15.92 -19.64 18.10
N SER A 173 15.11 -18.61 18.38
CA SER A 173 14.87 -17.50 17.43
C SER A 173 16.11 -16.59 17.27
N LEU A 174 16.13 -15.81 16.18
CA LEU A 174 17.18 -14.81 15.95
C LEU A 174 17.27 -13.80 17.10
N LEU A 175 16.14 -13.42 17.67
CA LEU A 175 16.07 -12.50 18.80
C LEU A 175 16.70 -13.14 20.04
N GLU A 176 16.38 -14.40 20.35
CA GLU A 176 16.95 -15.13 21.49
C GLU A 176 18.44 -15.43 21.30
N ALA A 177 18.87 -15.71 20.06
CA ALA A 177 20.27 -15.95 19.75
C ALA A 177 21.21 -14.77 20.10
N THR A 178 20.66 -13.55 20.17
CA THR A 178 21.45 -12.35 20.57
C THR A 178 21.78 -12.29 22.06
N ASP A 179 21.20 -13.16 22.91
CA ASP A 179 21.42 -13.13 24.37
C ASP A 179 22.82 -13.57 24.74
N ASP A 180 23.39 -14.46 23.97
CA ASP A 180 24.76 -14.92 24.19
C ASP A 180 25.53 -14.98 22.87
N LEU A 181 26.28 -13.92 22.61
CA LEU A 181 27.19 -13.81 21.47
C LEU A 181 28.64 -14.07 21.85
N GLY A 182 28.89 -14.46 23.10
CA GLY A 182 30.22 -14.78 23.59
C GLY A 182 30.82 -15.99 22.87
N GLY A 183 32.10 -15.89 22.49
CA GLY A 183 32.79 -16.99 21.76
C GLY A 183 32.35 -17.23 20.33
N THR A 184 31.45 -16.38 19.79
CA THR A 184 30.99 -16.47 18.40
C THR A 184 31.87 -15.68 17.44
N GLU A 185 31.73 -15.95 16.12
CA GLU A 185 32.45 -15.20 15.08
C GLU A 185 31.89 -13.78 14.83
N ILE A 186 30.85 -13.35 15.55
CA ILE A 186 30.27 -12.01 15.42
C ILE A 186 31.20 -10.98 16.06
N LYS A 187 31.65 -10.02 15.24
CA LYS A 187 32.53 -8.93 15.72
C LYS A 187 31.85 -8.11 16.81
N ALA A 188 32.60 -7.71 17.84
CA ALA A 188 32.08 -6.99 19.02
C ALA A 188 31.20 -5.75 18.65
N ALA A 189 31.61 -4.97 17.65
CA ALA A 189 30.85 -3.80 17.21
C ALA A 189 29.49 -4.16 16.61
N ALA A 190 29.42 -5.24 15.84
CA ALA A 190 28.17 -5.75 15.26
C ALA A 190 27.30 -6.39 16.36
N GLY A 191 27.90 -7.14 17.27
CA GLY A 191 27.22 -7.71 18.43
C GLY A 191 26.54 -6.65 19.30
N LYS A 192 27.25 -5.54 19.60
CA LYS A 192 26.64 -4.40 20.33
C LYS A 192 25.41 -3.83 19.64
N ARG A 193 25.42 -3.72 18.30
CA ARG A 193 24.27 -3.23 17.52
C ARG A 193 23.11 -4.23 17.54
N LEU A 194 23.39 -5.52 17.42
CA LEU A 194 22.39 -6.59 17.55
C LEU A 194 21.71 -6.53 18.93
N ILE A 195 22.50 -6.49 20.00
CA ILE A 195 22.00 -6.42 21.38
C ILE A 195 21.17 -5.14 21.59
N ALA A 196 21.64 -3.98 21.10
CA ALA A 196 20.90 -2.73 21.23
C ALA A 196 19.52 -2.79 20.53
N PHE A 197 19.46 -3.35 19.31
CA PHE A 197 18.20 -3.54 18.60
C PHE A 197 17.27 -4.49 19.36
N THR A 198 17.77 -5.65 19.77
CA THR A 198 16.99 -6.67 20.49
C THR A 198 16.48 -6.15 21.83
N SER A 199 17.33 -5.41 22.58
CA SER A 199 16.92 -4.78 23.84
C SER A 199 15.80 -3.77 23.65
N GLY A 200 15.84 -2.99 22.57
CA GLY A 200 14.75 -2.08 22.21
C GLY A 200 13.43 -2.80 21.93
N ILE A 201 13.46 -3.90 21.16
CA ILE A 201 12.27 -4.73 20.92
C ILE A 201 11.72 -5.30 22.23
N ARG A 202 12.60 -5.78 23.13
CA ARG A 202 12.17 -6.30 24.44
C ARG A 202 11.53 -5.21 25.31
N GLN A 203 12.08 -4.00 25.30
CA GLN A 203 11.48 -2.89 26.02
C GLN A 203 10.08 -2.56 25.50
N LEU A 204 9.89 -2.53 24.18
CA LEU A 204 8.58 -2.31 23.55
C LEU A 204 7.58 -3.42 23.92
N ARG A 205 8.04 -4.67 24.11
CA ARG A 205 7.20 -5.76 24.61
C ARG A 205 6.74 -5.54 26.04
N VAL A 206 7.62 -5.05 26.90
CA VAL A 206 7.25 -4.67 28.28
C VAL A 206 6.26 -3.50 28.28
N ASP A 207 6.46 -2.55 27.37
CA ASP A 207 5.59 -1.40 27.21
C ASP A 207 4.19 -1.82 26.68
N MET A 208 4.09 -2.88 25.86
CA MET A 208 2.85 -3.43 25.34
C MET A 208 1.86 -3.86 26.45
N GLU A 209 2.39 -4.32 27.59
CA GLU A 209 1.56 -4.74 28.73
C GLU A 209 1.02 -3.54 29.55
N LYS A 210 1.58 -2.34 29.35
CA LYS A 210 1.35 -1.18 30.20
C LYS A 210 0.69 0.01 29.49
N LEU A 211 0.89 0.12 28.18
CA LEU A 211 0.49 1.28 27.40
C LEU A 211 -0.75 1.01 26.55
N PRO A 212 -1.60 2.03 26.36
CA PRO A 212 -2.63 2.00 25.33
C PRO A 212 -2.01 1.74 23.93
N LEU A 213 -2.79 1.11 23.05
CA LEU A 213 -2.32 0.73 21.70
C LEU A 213 -1.76 1.93 20.92
N GLU A 214 -2.41 3.08 21.01
CA GLU A 214 -1.98 4.30 20.32
C GLU A 214 -0.58 4.76 20.77
N GLU A 215 -0.32 4.79 22.09
CA GLU A 215 0.96 5.21 22.64
C GLU A 215 2.07 4.18 22.31
N LEU A 216 1.75 2.90 22.41
CA LEU A 216 2.66 1.83 22.03
C LEU A 216 3.06 1.94 20.56
N THR A 217 2.09 2.16 19.67
CA THR A 217 2.34 2.26 18.23
C THR A 217 3.21 3.46 17.89
N LYS A 218 3.01 4.61 18.56
CA LYS A 218 3.89 5.78 18.43
C LYS A 218 5.32 5.47 18.87
N LYS A 219 5.50 4.79 20.00
CA LYS A 219 6.83 4.37 20.47
C LYS A 219 7.52 3.39 19.50
N ILE A 220 6.77 2.42 18.95
CA ILE A 220 7.31 1.50 17.96
C ILE A 220 7.74 2.28 16.70
N LEU A 221 6.94 3.24 16.24
CA LEU A 221 7.28 4.09 15.10
C LEU A 221 8.55 4.91 15.35
N GLU A 222 8.69 5.53 16.52
CA GLU A 222 9.88 6.28 16.91
C GLU A 222 11.12 5.38 16.96
N PHE A 223 11.00 4.23 17.64
CA PHE A 223 12.09 3.25 17.72
C PHE A 223 12.52 2.72 16.35
N SER A 224 11.57 2.52 15.46
CA SER A 224 11.84 2.00 14.11
C SER A 224 12.78 2.91 13.32
N GLY A 225 12.60 4.23 13.43
CA GLY A 225 13.27 5.24 12.62
C GLY A 225 12.77 5.27 11.16
N LEU A 226 11.59 4.74 10.89
CA LEU A 226 11.04 4.68 9.52
C LEU A 226 10.68 6.07 8.98
N ILE A 227 10.14 6.98 9.80
CA ILE A 227 9.78 8.33 9.35
C ILE A 227 11.00 9.11 8.85
N PRO A 228 12.11 9.25 9.61
CA PRO A 228 13.32 9.89 9.08
C PRO A 228 13.97 9.10 7.92
N TYR A 229 13.79 7.79 7.83
CA TYR A 229 14.30 6.99 6.73
C TYR A 229 13.61 7.32 5.39
N TYR A 230 12.29 7.59 5.41
CA TYR A 230 11.51 8.01 4.26
C TYR A 230 11.44 9.54 4.10
N SER A 231 12.44 10.31 4.54
CA SER A 231 12.42 11.78 4.52
C SER A 231 13.25 12.43 3.40
N ALA A 232 13.71 11.67 2.41
CA ALA A 232 14.26 12.24 1.20
C ALA A 232 13.10 12.79 0.34
N ASP A 233 13.00 14.07 0.10
CA ASP A 233 11.91 14.84 -0.54
C ASP A 233 11.42 14.33 -1.91
N THR A 234 11.14 13.04 -2.01
CA THR A 234 10.58 12.38 -3.19
C THR A 234 9.10 12.06 -2.97
N GLN A 235 8.33 12.03 -4.05
CA GLN A 235 6.92 11.63 -3.98
C GLN A 235 6.74 10.21 -3.39
N GLU A 236 7.68 9.29 -3.68
CA GLU A 236 7.66 7.92 -3.13
C GLU A 236 7.82 7.91 -1.61
N ASP A 237 8.62 8.82 -1.05
CA ASP A 237 8.82 8.93 0.39
C ASP A 237 7.63 9.58 1.09
N GLU A 238 6.98 10.55 0.45
CA GLU A 238 5.72 11.12 0.96
C GLU A 238 4.63 10.05 0.98
N ASP A 239 4.44 9.29 -0.11
CA ASP A 239 3.51 8.17 -0.18
C ASP A 239 3.83 7.10 0.89
N ALA A 240 5.11 6.86 1.18
CA ALA A 240 5.53 5.91 2.20
C ALA A 240 5.15 6.37 3.61
N LYS A 241 5.33 7.66 3.94
CA LYS A 241 4.90 8.25 5.22
C LYS A 241 3.39 8.22 5.38
N GLU A 242 2.64 8.58 4.33
CA GLU A 242 1.18 8.51 4.33
C GLU A 242 0.69 7.07 4.59
N ASN A 243 1.30 6.08 3.91
CA ASN A 243 0.97 4.68 4.11
C ASN A 243 1.21 4.21 5.56
N ILE A 244 2.31 4.65 6.19
CA ILE A 244 2.60 4.32 7.59
C ILE A 244 1.60 5.01 8.51
N ALA A 245 1.31 6.30 8.29
CA ALA A 245 0.32 7.04 9.07
C ALA A 245 -1.07 6.41 8.96
N GLU A 246 -1.48 6.01 7.76
CA GLU A 246 -2.74 5.32 7.52
C GLU A 246 -2.81 3.95 8.22
N LEU A 247 -1.70 3.20 8.25
CA LEU A 247 -1.64 1.92 8.99
C LEU A 247 -1.83 2.12 10.49
N ILE A 248 -1.32 3.21 11.05
CA ILE A 248 -1.32 3.48 12.50
C ILE A 248 -2.66 4.05 12.98
N ASN A 249 -3.30 4.89 12.16
CA ASN A 249 -4.54 5.60 12.55
C ASN A 249 -5.81 4.74 12.44
N ASN A 250 -5.70 3.49 12.04
CA ASN A 250 -6.81 2.55 11.85
C ASN A 250 -6.67 1.28 12.67
#